data_f60cf859cee4fcd6b9cd299397167b75
#
_entry.id   f60cf859cee4fcd6b9cd299397167b75
#
_cell.length_a   1.000
_cell.length_b   1.000
_cell.length_c   1.000
_cell.angle_alpha   90.00
_cell.angle_beta   90.00
_cell.angle_gamma   90.00
#
_symmetry.space_group_name_H-M   'P 1'
#
loop_
_entity.id
_entity.type
_entity.pdbx_description
1 polymer ?
#
loop_
_entity_poly.entity_id
_entity_poly.type
_entity_poly.pdbx_seq_one_letter_code
_entity_poly.pdbx_strand_id
1 'polypeptide(L)'
;PETDTIPQNVDGKYQGKVYEYCAGYQHDDPTIVGFSHTHLSGTGHSDLGDIMIMPQTGKLMLNPGTAQNPDAGYRSRYSHSTEKAAPGYYEVTLQDNGVRAQLTATQRVGVHKYTFPKGQDSRIILDLLHGIYNYDGKVLWSSIRVENDTLLTGYRITNGCAKCNYTYFAISLSKPIKDYGYRDMKRVKYRGFMGKLRLHENFPEISGRDIVAYFNFDNATSQELVVKVALSGVSTDGALK
;
A
#
# COMPACT_ATOMS: atom_id res chain seq x y z
N PRO A 1 1.14 3.66 10.62
CA PRO A 1 1.55 4.43 9.43
C PRO A 1 3.03 4.23 9.11
N GLU A 2 3.39 4.46 7.85
CA GLU A 2 4.76 4.52 7.36
C GLU A 2 5.07 5.98 7.04
N THR A 3 6.11 6.54 7.64
CA THR A 3 6.46 7.95 7.41
C THR A 3 7.54 8.12 6.35
N ASP A 4 8.47 7.18 6.24
CA ASP A 4 9.44 7.12 5.15
C ASP A 4 10.00 5.71 4.96
N THR A 5 10.82 5.53 3.93
CA THR A 5 11.64 4.34 3.68
C THR A 5 13.11 4.70 3.80
N ILE A 6 13.91 3.76 4.32
CA ILE A 6 15.35 3.96 4.43
C ILE A 6 16.04 3.25 3.28
N PRO A 7 16.82 3.94 2.44
CA PRO A 7 17.71 3.27 1.51
C PRO A 7 18.80 2.53 2.29
N GLN A 8 19.09 1.29 1.90
CA GLN A 8 20.09 0.45 2.58
C GLN A 8 21.48 1.10 2.62
N ASN A 9 21.88 1.63 1.48
CA ASN A 9 23.15 2.30 1.31
C ASN A 9 22.96 3.58 0.50
N VAL A 10 23.54 4.67 0.99
CA VAL A 10 23.75 5.88 0.22
C VAL A 10 25.24 5.98 -0.02
N ASP A 11 25.65 6.05 -1.28
CA ASP A 11 27.07 6.09 -1.71
C ASP A 11 27.92 4.94 -1.13
N GLY A 12 27.34 3.74 -1.06
CA GLY A 12 28.02 2.55 -0.54
C GLY A 12 28.22 2.53 0.99
N LYS A 13 27.67 3.51 1.71
CA LYS A 13 27.75 3.58 3.18
C LYS A 13 26.41 3.19 3.81
N TYR A 14 26.48 2.28 4.79
CA TYR A 14 25.34 1.92 5.63
C TYR A 14 24.82 3.15 6.39
N GLN A 15 23.52 3.39 6.28
CA GLN A 15 22.86 4.46 7.02
C GLN A 15 22.36 3.91 8.35
N GLY A 16 22.87 4.42 9.46
CA GLY A 16 22.55 3.97 10.83
C GLY A 16 21.10 4.18 11.29
N LYS A 17 20.25 4.77 10.44
CA LYS A 17 18.84 5.09 10.72
C LYS A 17 17.90 3.88 10.77
N VAL A 18 18.37 2.69 10.48
CA VAL A 18 17.58 1.45 10.53
C VAL A 18 16.82 1.29 11.86
N TYR A 19 17.46 1.66 12.97
CA TYR A 19 16.86 1.57 14.29
C TYR A 19 15.75 2.59 14.55
N GLU A 20 15.78 3.71 13.85
CA GLU A 20 14.79 4.78 13.98
C GLU A 20 13.47 4.39 13.32
N TYR A 21 13.53 3.61 12.22
CA TYR A 21 12.38 3.27 11.40
C TYR A 21 11.90 1.81 11.52
N CYS A 22 12.39 1.04 12.48
CA CYS A 22 12.00 -0.38 12.58
C CYS A 22 10.48 -0.59 12.77
N ALA A 23 9.75 0.42 13.24
CA ALA A 23 8.30 0.45 13.34
C ALA A 23 7.61 1.15 12.14
N GLY A 24 8.37 1.65 11.17
CA GLY A 24 7.86 2.38 10.01
C GLY A 24 7.46 3.83 10.25
N TYR A 25 7.29 4.23 11.49
CA TYR A 25 6.84 5.57 11.88
C TYR A 25 7.91 6.33 12.63
N GLN A 26 8.14 7.58 12.22
CA GLN A 26 8.93 8.56 12.94
C GLN A 26 8.10 9.82 13.20
N HIS A 27 8.08 10.27 14.45
CA HIS A 27 7.29 11.43 14.88
C HIS A 27 7.68 12.73 14.16
N ASP A 28 8.98 12.92 13.91
CA ASP A 28 9.48 14.16 13.33
C ASP A 28 9.36 14.22 11.79
N ASP A 29 8.90 13.16 11.16
CA ASP A 29 8.72 13.15 9.73
C ASP A 29 7.47 13.94 9.30
N PRO A 30 7.58 14.77 8.25
CA PRO A 30 6.49 15.64 7.84
C PRO A 30 5.44 14.97 6.95
N THR A 31 5.66 13.71 6.52
CA THR A 31 4.80 13.02 5.56
C THR A 31 4.51 11.59 5.97
N ILE A 32 3.34 11.10 5.53
CA ILE A 32 2.98 9.68 5.58
C ILE A 32 3.03 9.11 4.15
N VAL A 33 3.74 8.01 3.97
CA VAL A 33 3.81 7.27 2.69
C VAL A 33 2.60 6.37 2.52
N GLY A 34 2.12 5.78 3.60
CA GLY A 34 0.96 4.90 3.61
C GLY A 34 0.80 4.12 4.91
N PHE A 35 0.00 3.08 4.85
CA PHE A 35 -0.34 2.23 6.00
C PHE A 35 -0.06 0.76 5.65
N SER A 36 0.98 0.20 6.28
CA SER A 36 1.40 -1.19 6.10
C SER A 36 0.89 -2.09 7.23
N HIS A 37 1.08 -3.39 7.11
CA HIS A 37 0.43 -4.38 7.97
C HIS A 37 1.38 -5.25 8.77
N THR A 38 2.68 -5.19 8.52
CA THR A 38 3.67 -6.02 9.21
C THR A 38 4.82 -5.17 9.72
N HIS A 39 5.13 -5.30 11.02
CA HIS A 39 6.23 -4.58 11.66
C HIS A 39 6.91 -5.46 12.71
N LEU A 40 8.19 -5.21 12.96
CA LEU A 40 8.92 -5.76 14.07
C LEU A 40 8.98 -4.72 15.19
N SER A 41 8.37 -5.03 16.34
CA SER A 41 8.37 -4.13 17.49
C SER A 41 9.52 -4.47 18.43
N GLY A 42 10.26 -3.43 18.86
CA GLY A 42 11.34 -3.56 19.82
C GLY A 42 12.63 -4.18 19.30
N THR A 43 12.77 -4.40 17.99
CA THR A 43 14.00 -4.83 17.34
C THR A 43 14.58 -3.69 16.52
N GLY A 44 15.89 -3.62 16.39
CA GLY A 44 16.53 -2.66 15.50
C GLY A 44 16.53 -3.08 14.03
N HIS A 45 15.54 -3.81 13.56
CA HIS A 45 15.49 -4.33 12.20
C HIS A 45 14.26 -3.84 11.46
N SER A 46 14.44 -3.34 10.25
CA SER A 46 13.43 -2.76 9.39
C SER A 46 12.93 -3.73 8.30
N ASP A 47 12.98 -5.04 8.55
CA ASP A 47 12.26 -6.00 7.72
C ASP A 47 10.76 -5.75 7.81
N LEU A 48 10.02 -6.25 6.81
CA LEU A 48 8.59 -6.10 6.74
C LEU A 48 8.14 -4.74 6.16
N GLY A 49 7.01 -4.19 6.63
CA GLY A 49 6.31 -3.10 5.94
C GLY A 49 5.50 -3.60 4.76
N ASP A 50 4.98 -4.85 4.87
CA ASP A 50 4.27 -5.51 3.78
C ASP A 50 2.86 -4.96 3.58
N ILE A 51 2.37 -5.08 2.34
CA ILE A 51 0.99 -4.81 1.95
C ILE A 51 0.59 -3.38 2.33
N MET A 52 1.29 -2.41 1.76
CA MET A 52 1.02 -1.00 2.03
C MET A 52 -0.15 -0.49 1.21
N ILE A 53 -1.05 0.23 1.88
CA ILE A 53 -2.20 0.91 1.28
C ILE A 53 -2.10 2.40 1.54
N MET A 54 -2.37 3.21 0.50
CA MET A 54 -2.49 4.66 0.61
C MET A 54 -3.77 5.14 -0.08
N PRO A 55 -4.69 5.81 0.65
CA PRO A 55 -5.85 6.44 0.02
C PRO A 55 -5.42 7.70 -0.75
N GLN A 56 -6.04 7.94 -1.90
CA GLN A 56 -5.70 9.07 -2.76
C GLN A 56 -6.95 9.67 -3.40
N THR A 57 -6.91 10.98 -3.63
CA THR A 57 -7.89 11.74 -4.43
C THR A 57 -7.19 12.47 -5.58
N GLY A 58 -7.93 13.02 -6.52
CA GLY A 58 -7.40 13.85 -7.59
C GLY A 58 -6.50 13.10 -8.58
N LYS A 59 -5.36 13.67 -8.93
CA LYS A 59 -4.45 13.08 -9.93
C LYS A 59 -3.91 11.73 -9.46
N LEU A 60 -3.96 10.73 -10.34
CA LEU A 60 -3.38 9.41 -10.07
C LEU A 60 -1.85 9.49 -10.00
N MET A 61 -1.29 9.16 -8.86
CA MET A 61 0.14 9.04 -8.62
C MET A 61 0.44 7.62 -8.14
N LEU A 62 1.40 6.95 -8.77
CA LEU A 62 1.76 5.55 -8.48
C LEU A 62 3.21 5.39 -7.96
N ASN A 63 3.89 6.49 -7.75
CA ASN A 63 5.21 6.52 -7.10
C ASN A 63 5.07 7.18 -5.72
N PRO A 64 5.87 6.79 -4.74
CA PRO A 64 5.76 7.35 -3.38
C PRO A 64 6.20 8.80 -3.25
N GLY A 65 6.97 9.34 -4.21
CA GLY A 65 7.67 10.60 -4.02
C GLY A 65 8.77 10.49 -2.97
N THR A 66 9.26 11.63 -2.51
CA THR A 66 10.23 11.70 -1.41
C THR A 66 9.75 12.68 -0.34
N ALA A 67 10.30 12.61 0.88
CA ALA A 67 9.99 13.58 1.93
C ALA A 67 10.33 15.02 1.53
N GLN A 68 11.38 15.22 0.70
CA GLN A 68 11.80 16.51 0.17
C GLN A 68 10.94 17.00 -1.00
N ASN A 69 10.29 16.08 -1.73
CA ASN A 69 9.39 16.39 -2.83
C ASN A 69 8.13 15.49 -2.77
N PRO A 70 7.26 15.71 -1.80
CA PRO A 70 6.05 14.90 -1.62
C PRO A 70 5.06 15.04 -2.78
N ASP A 71 5.03 16.20 -3.45
CA ASP A 71 4.13 16.48 -4.58
C ASP A 71 4.43 15.65 -5.84
N ALA A 72 5.60 15.01 -5.90
CA ALA A 72 5.97 14.09 -6.96
C ALA A 72 5.38 12.67 -6.79
N GLY A 73 4.66 12.40 -5.72
CA GLY A 73 4.17 11.05 -5.40
C GLY A 73 2.81 10.99 -4.72
N TYR A 74 2.45 9.80 -4.25
CA TYR A 74 1.19 9.56 -3.56
C TYR A 74 1.27 9.83 -2.04
N ARG A 75 2.48 10.07 -1.45
CA ARG A 75 2.60 10.40 -0.03
C ARG A 75 1.87 11.70 0.31
N SER A 76 1.51 11.88 1.54
CA SER A 76 0.80 13.08 2.00
C SER A 76 1.48 13.69 3.22
N ARG A 77 1.50 15.01 3.24
CA ARG A 77 1.77 15.78 4.46
C ARG A 77 0.67 15.51 5.48
N TYR A 78 1.01 15.62 6.74
CA TYR A 78 0.06 15.52 7.85
C TYR A 78 0.44 16.46 8.98
N SER A 79 -0.43 16.58 9.98
CA SER A 79 -0.16 17.36 11.18
C SER A 79 -0.54 16.55 12.41
N HIS A 80 0.31 16.57 13.43
CA HIS A 80 0.04 15.96 14.72
C HIS A 80 -1.22 16.52 15.41
N SER A 81 -1.65 17.74 15.04
CA SER A 81 -2.93 18.29 15.52
C SER A 81 -4.16 17.50 15.06
N THR A 82 -4.03 16.73 13.97
CA THR A 82 -5.09 15.86 13.44
C THR A 82 -4.86 14.38 13.77
N GLU A 83 -3.73 14.09 14.40
CA GLU A 83 -3.32 12.74 14.75
C GLU A 83 -3.89 12.35 16.11
N LYS A 84 -4.44 11.14 16.19
CA LYS A 84 -4.91 10.53 17.43
C LYS A 84 -4.41 9.11 17.51
N ALA A 85 -3.75 8.77 18.59
CA ALA A 85 -3.27 7.43 18.87
C ALA A 85 -3.74 6.97 20.24
N ALA A 86 -4.25 5.74 20.29
CA ALA A 86 -4.62 5.03 21.50
C ALA A 86 -4.35 3.53 21.31
N PRO A 87 -4.27 2.72 22.36
CA PRO A 87 -4.16 1.28 22.21
C PRO A 87 -5.24 0.71 21.27
N GLY A 88 -4.81 0.09 20.17
CA GLY A 88 -5.70 -0.47 19.16
C GLY A 88 -6.37 0.53 18.22
N TYR A 89 -6.02 1.80 18.24
CA TYR A 89 -6.62 2.83 17.39
C TYR A 89 -5.62 3.89 16.96
N TYR A 90 -5.65 4.23 15.68
CA TYR A 90 -4.92 5.35 15.10
C TYR A 90 -5.80 6.14 14.14
N GLU A 91 -5.66 7.46 14.13
CA GLU A 91 -6.38 8.36 13.22
C GLU A 91 -5.49 9.51 12.79
N VAL A 92 -5.60 9.90 11.52
CA VAL A 92 -4.93 11.08 10.97
C VAL A 92 -5.71 11.63 9.78
N THR A 93 -5.59 12.93 9.53
CA THR A 93 -6.05 13.55 8.28
C THR A 93 -4.86 13.83 7.38
N LEU A 94 -4.90 13.26 6.17
CA LEU A 94 -3.91 13.44 5.12
C LEU A 94 -4.15 14.78 4.45
N GLN A 95 -3.21 15.73 4.57
CA GLN A 95 -3.43 17.13 4.19
C GLN A 95 -3.52 17.34 2.67
N ASP A 96 -2.71 16.60 1.90
CA ASP A 96 -2.61 16.82 0.45
C ASP A 96 -3.83 16.28 -0.32
N ASN A 97 -4.58 15.35 0.26
CA ASN A 97 -5.76 14.76 -0.37
C ASN A 97 -7.04 14.87 0.48
N GLY A 98 -6.94 15.42 1.69
CA GLY A 98 -8.07 15.64 2.58
C GLY A 98 -8.71 14.38 3.14
N VAL A 99 -8.12 13.21 2.95
CA VAL A 99 -8.67 11.95 3.42
C VAL A 99 -8.40 11.78 4.92
N ARG A 100 -9.45 11.49 5.68
CA ARG A 100 -9.33 11.03 7.07
C ARG A 100 -9.16 9.52 7.08
N ALA A 101 -8.05 9.06 7.63
CA ALA A 101 -7.72 7.66 7.82
C ALA A 101 -7.88 7.27 9.29
N GLN A 102 -8.65 6.22 9.54
CA GLN A 102 -8.85 5.62 10.86
C GLN A 102 -8.46 4.14 10.78
N LEU A 103 -7.62 3.70 11.70
CA LEU A 103 -7.03 2.37 11.67
C LEU A 103 -7.26 1.64 12.98
N THR A 104 -7.55 0.35 12.89
CA THR A 104 -7.51 -0.60 14.01
C THR A 104 -7.05 -1.96 13.50
N ALA A 105 -6.77 -2.88 14.40
CA ALA A 105 -6.33 -4.21 14.01
C ALA A 105 -6.81 -5.27 15.01
N THR A 106 -6.99 -6.47 14.50
CA THR A 106 -7.01 -7.72 15.26
C THR A 106 -5.67 -8.43 15.11
N GLN A 107 -5.56 -9.64 15.62
CA GLN A 107 -4.32 -10.42 15.54
C GLN A 107 -3.81 -10.64 14.10
N ARG A 108 -4.71 -10.74 13.11
CA ARG A 108 -4.37 -11.05 11.71
C ARG A 108 -5.00 -10.13 10.68
N VAL A 109 -5.83 -9.19 11.10
CA VAL A 109 -6.58 -8.31 10.19
C VAL A 109 -6.36 -6.87 10.56
N GLY A 110 -5.77 -6.10 9.64
CA GLY A 110 -5.79 -4.64 9.70
C GLY A 110 -7.11 -4.14 9.13
N VAL A 111 -7.74 -3.17 9.82
CA VAL A 111 -8.99 -2.55 9.38
C VAL A 111 -8.74 -1.06 9.20
N HIS A 112 -8.96 -0.59 7.99
CA HIS A 112 -8.87 0.83 7.64
C HIS A 112 -10.25 1.37 7.30
N LYS A 113 -10.56 2.53 7.81
CA LYS A 113 -11.71 3.31 7.40
C LYS A 113 -11.21 4.63 6.83
N TYR A 114 -11.46 4.86 5.56
CA TYR A 114 -11.12 6.10 4.88
C TYR A 114 -12.38 6.92 4.63
N THR A 115 -12.35 8.19 5.02
CA THR A 115 -13.41 9.15 4.69
C THR A 115 -12.84 10.15 3.68
N PHE A 116 -13.36 10.10 2.46
CA PHE A 116 -12.92 10.95 1.35
C PHE A 116 -13.67 12.27 1.34
N PRO A 117 -13.07 13.39 0.90
CA PRO A 117 -13.78 14.64 0.70
C PRO A 117 -14.91 14.51 -0.31
N LYS A 118 -15.99 15.24 -0.10
CA LYS A 118 -17.14 15.23 -1.02
C LYS A 118 -16.75 15.78 -2.38
N GLY A 119 -17.23 15.15 -3.45
CA GLY A 119 -17.00 15.57 -4.83
C GLY A 119 -15.61 15.29 -5.38
N GLN A 120 -14.78 14.55 -4.64
CA GLN A 120 -13.46 14.10 -5.09
C GLN A 120 -13.51 12.65 -5.54
N ASP A 121 -12.58 12.26 -6.43
CA ASP A 121 -12.35 10.85 -6.74
C ASP A 121 -11.92 10.11 -5.47
N SER A 122 -12.34 8.87 -5.33
CA SER A 122 -11.90 8.01 -4.24
C SER A 122 -11.17 6.79 -4.79
N ARG A 123 -9.94 6.61 -4.34
CA ARG A 123 -9.12 5.44 -4.71
C ARG A 123 -8.20 5.01 -3.57
N ILE A 124 -7.74 3.79 -3.67
CA ILE A 124 -6.61 3.30 -2.89
C ILE A 124 -5.48 2.91 -3.82
N ILE A 125 -4.25 3.17 -3.39
CA ILE A 125 -3.03 2.63 -3.97
C ILE A 125 -2.64 1.43 -3.11
N LEU A 126 -2.39 0.29 -3.74
CA LEU A 126 -1.80 -0.89 -3.11
C LEU A 126 -0.37 -1.04 -3.64
N ASP A 127 0.59 -0.76 -2.77
CA ASP A 127 2.00 -0.85 -3.11
C ASP A 127 2.60 -2.13 -2.53
N LEU A 128 2.88 -3.09 -3.42
CA LEU A 128 3.55 -4.35 -3.07
C LEU A 128 5.08 -4.25 -3.18
N LEU A 129 5.61 -3.09 -3.61
CA LEU A 129 7.05 -2.84 -3.65
C LEU A 129 7.56 -2.21 -2.35
N HIS A 130 6.69 -1.46 -1.64
CA HIS A 130 7.07 -0.77 -0.40
C HIS A 130 7.68 -1.72 0.63
N GLY A 131 8.67 -1.23 1.35
CA GLY A 131 9.24 -1.86 2.54
C GLY A 131 9.88 -0.77 3.40
N ILE A 132 9.89 -0.96 4.70
CA ILE A 132 10.53 -0.02 5.64
C ILE A 132 11.99 0.17 5.25
N TYR A 133 12.62 -0.90 4.83
CA TYR A 133 14.01 -0.92 4.37
C TYR A 133 14.05 -1.42 2.93
N ASN A 134 14.27 -0.49 2.01
CA ASN A 134 14.15 -0.76 0.59
C ASN A 134 15.53 -0.85 -0.09
N TYR A 135 15.73 -1.92 -0.86
CA TYR A 135 16.92 -2.16 -1.68
C TYR A 135 16.57 -3.00 -2.90
N ASP A 136 17.41 -2.97 -3.91
CA ASP A 136 17.21 -3.81 -5.08
C ASP A 136 17.23 -5.30 -4.69
N GLY A 137 16.18 -6.04 -5.07
CA GLY A 137 16.00 -7.43 -4.69
C GLY A 137 15.33 -7.66 -3.33
N LYS A 138 14.83 -6.61 -2.65
CA LYS A 138 13.98 -6.77 -1.44
C LYS A 138 12.72 -7.55 -1.77
N VAL A 139 12.01 -7.17 -2.80
CA VAL A 139 10.86 -7.91 -3.31
C VAL A 139 11.34 -8.92 -4.34
N LEU A 140 11.22 -10.19 -4.02
CA LEU A 140 11.58 -11.29 -4.93
C LEU A 140 10.49 -11.52 -5.97
N TRP A 141 9.24 -11.49 -5.52
CA TRP A 141 8.05 -11.67 -6.36
C TRP A 141 6.80 -11.22 -5.61
N SER A 142 5.78 -10.80 -6.34
CA SER A 142 4.47 -10.53 -5.80
C SER A 142 3.38 -10.85 -6.83
N SER A 143 2.17 -11.07 -6.35
CA SER A 143 0.99 -11.30 -7.17
C SER A 143 -0.22 -10.64 -6.52
N ILE A 144 -1.11 -10.12 -7.35
CA ILE A 144 -2.42 -9.63 -6.94
C ILE A 144 -3.46 -10.14 -7.92
N ARG A 145 -4.62 -10.54 -7.40
CA ARG A 145 -5.77 -10.98 -8.15
C ARG A 145 -7.03 -10.27 -7.67
N VAL A 146 -7.82 -9.77 -8.60
CA VAL A 146 -9.17 -9.27 -8.37
C VAL A 146 -10.12 -10.46 -8.46
N GLU A 147 -10.55 -11.00 -7.32
CA GLU A 147 -11.47 -12.15 -7.26
C GLU A 147 -12.88 -11.76 -7.67
N ASN A 148 -13.31 -10.58 -7.22
CA ASN A 148 -14.55 -9.93 -7.59
C ASN A 148 -14.45 -8.42 -7.30
N ASP A 149 -15.53 -7.70 -7.43
CA ASP A 149 -15.56 -6.24 -7.25
C ASP A 149 -15.30 -5.76 -5.81
N THR A 150 -15.31 -6.65 -4.81
CA THR A 150 -15.08 -6.31 -3.40
C THR A 150 -13.99 -7.15 -2.73
N LEU A 151 -13.32 -8.04 -3.46
CA LEU A 151 -12.31 -8.94 -2.91
C LEU A 151 -11.06 -9.01 -3.78
N LEU A 152 -9.93 -8.73 -3.17
CA LEU A 152 -8.60 -8.93 -3.73
C LEU A 152 -7.87 -9.99 -2.93
N THR A 153 -7.08 -10.81 -3.61
CA THR A 153 -6.15 -11.75 -2.98
C THR A 153 -4.77 -11.63 -3.60
N GLY A 154 -3.77 -12.13 -2.92
CA GLY A 154 -2.42 -12.13 -3.46
C GLY A 154 -1.38 -12.57 -2.45
N TYR A 155 -0.13 -12.38 -2.86
CA TYR A 155 1.01 -12.64 -2.00
C TYR A 155 2.19 -11.76 -2.37
N ARG A 156 3.11 -11.65 -1.44
CA ARG A 156 4.39 -10.99 -1.58
C ARG A 156 5.47 -11.89 -1.02
N ILE A 157 6.57 -12.01 -1.75
CA ILE A 157 7.76 -12.74 -1.32
C ILE A 157 8.89 -11.75 -1.18
N THR A 158 9.47 -11.65 0.00
CA THR A 158 10.55 -10.72 0.29
C THR A 158 11.81 -11.43 0.76
N ASN A 159 12.94 -10.76 0.52
CA ASN A 159 14.24 -11.12 1.05
C ASN A 159 14.58 -10.16 2.20
N GLY A 160 15.12 -10.69 3.26
CA GLY A 160 15.50 -9.93 4.45
C GLY A 160 16.26 -10.82 5.43
N CYS A 161 15.93 -10.80 6.71
CA CYS A 161 16.44 -11.75 7.69
C CYS A 161 16.10 -13.19 7.28
N ALA A 162 14.89 -13.42 6.81
CA ALA A 162 14.54 -14.64 6.09
C ALA A 162 14.83 -14.45 4.60
N LYS A 163 15.55 -15.41 3.98
CA LYS A 163 15.89 -15.35 2.55
C LYS A 163 14.67 -15.41 1.64
N CYS A 164 13.55 -15.89 2.13
CA CYS A 164 12.32 -16.04 1.39
C CYS A 164 11.14 -15.99 2.38
N ASN A 165 10.60 -14.79 2.58
CA ASN A 165 9.47 -14.58 3.47
C ASN A 165 8.20 -14.43 2.65
N TYR A 166 7.22 -15.32 2.86
CA TYR A 166 5.92 -15.29 2.19
C TYR A 166 4.89 -14.58 3.05
N THR A 167 4.28 -13.54 2.50
CA THR A 167 3.12 -12.87 3.08
C THR A 167 1.96 -12.97 2.11
N TYR A 168 0.99 -13.83 2.41
CA TYR A 168 -0.27 -13.93 1.67
C TYR A 168 -1.28 -12.96 2.26
N PHE A 169 -2.15 -12.40 1.42
CA PHE A 169 -3.17 -11.46 1.85
C PHE A 169 -4.52 -11.69 1.17
N ALA A 170 -5.57 -11.29 1.87
CA ALA A 170 -6.91 -11.08 1.34
C ALA A 170 -7.40 -9.69 1.76
N ILE A 171 -7.88 -8.90 0.79
CA ILE A 171 -8.38 -7.55 1.02
C ILE A 171 -9.85 -7.50 0.69
N SER A 172 -10.68 -7.27 1.71
CA SER A 172 -12.12 -7.07 1.55
C SER A 172 -12.45 -5.56 1.58
N LEU A 173 -13.27 -5.14 0.64
CA LEU A 173 -13.66 -3.75 0.41
C LEU A 173 -15.16 -3.58 0.67
N SER A 174 -15.56 -2.51 1.34
CA SER A 174 -16.97 -2.20 1.64
C SER A 174 -17.74 -1.61 0.46
N LYS A 175 -17.03 -1.32 -0.66
CA LYS A 175 -17.59 -0.79 -1.89
C LYS A 175 -17.07 -1.58 -3.09
N PRO A 176 -17.88 -1.73 -4.14
CA PRO A 176 -17.40 -2.33 -5.38
C PRO A 176 -16.33 -1.46 -6.05
N ILE A 177 -15.33 -2.13 -6.61
CA ILE A 177 -14.32 -1.52 -7.46
C ILE A 177 -15.00 -1.05 -8.75
N LYS A 178 -14.82 0.22 -9.09
CA LYS A 178 -15.32 0.79 -10.34
C LYS A 178 -14.40 0.46 -11.52
N ASP A 179 -13.12 0.66 -11.32
CA ASP A 179 -12.04 0.33 -12.24
C ASP A 179 -10.72 0.22 -11.48
N TYR A 180 -9.72 -0.38 -12.09
CA TYR A 180 -8.40 -0.58 -11.51
C TYR A 180 -7.32 -0.63 -12.59
N GLY A 181 -6.07 -0.54 -12.15
CA GLY A 181 -4.90 -0.69 -13.02
C GLY A 181 -3.61 -0.78 -12.21
N TYR A 182 -2.49 -0.79 -12.94
CA TYR A 182 -1.17 -1.04 -12.38
C TYR A 182 -0.16 -0.01 -12.90
N ARG A 183 0.91 0.24 -12.13
CA ARG A 183 2.02 1.07 -12.57
C ARG A 183 2.73 0.44 -13.78
N ASP A 184 3.18 1.30 -14.71
CA ASP A 184 4.01 0.92 -15.87
C ASP A 184 3.45 -0.20 -16.77
N MET A 185 2.16 -0.47 -16.69
CA MET A 185 1.51 -1.32 -17.67
C MET A 185 1.64 -0.69 -19.05
N LYS A 186 2.71 -1.04 -19.75
CA LYS A 186 2.89 -0.68 -21.15
C LYS A 186 1.75 -1.32 -21.93
N ARG A 187 0.87 -0.50 -22.49
CA ARG A 187 -0.16 -0.98 -23.42
C ARG A 187 0.56 -1.57 -24.63
N VAL A 188 0.62 -2.88 -24.69
CA VAL A 188 1.15 -3.57 -25.87
C VAL A 188 0.14 -3.36 -26.98
N LYS A 189 0.50 -2.53 -27.97
CA LYS A 189 -0.32 -2.32 -29.16
C LYS A 189 0.03 -3.42 -30.16
N TYR A 190 -0.81 -4.43 -30.21
CA TYR A 190 -0.76 -5.40 -31.32
C TYR A 190 -1.43 -4.81 -32.56
N ARG A 191 -0.79 -4.96 -33.72
CA ARG A 191 -1.39 -4.61 -35.01
C ARG A 191 -2.22 -5.79 -35.52
N GLY A 192 -3.33 -5.50 -36.23
CA GLY A 192 -4.21 -6.50 -36.78
C GLY A 192 -5.32 -6.93 -35.81
N PHE A 193 -5.83 -8.17 -35.97
CA PHE A 193 -6.97 -8.64 -35.17
C PHE A 193 -6.64 -8.77 -33.66
N MET A 194 -5.36 -9.00 -33.32
CA MET A 194 -4.89 -9.03 -31.95
C MET A 194 -4.93 -7.66 -31.26
N GLY A 195 -5.00 -6.57 -32.01
CA GLY A 195 -5.13 -5.22 -31.46
C GLY A 195 -6.47 -4.96 -30.73
N LYS A 196 -7.43 -5.87 -30.83
CA LYS A 196 -8.69 -5.82 -30.10
C LYS A 196 -8.60 -6.41 -28.68
N LEU A 197 -7.54 -7.13 -28.38
CA LEU A 197 -7.31 -7.70 -27.04
C LEU A 197 -6.71 -6.63 -26.12
N ARG A 198 -7.51 -6.19 -25.16
CA ARG A 198 -7.10 -5.30 -24.09
C ARG A 198 -6.66 -6.16 -22.90
N LEU A 199 -5.44 -6.68 -22.98
CA LEU A 199 -4.95 -7.69 -22.04
C LEU A 199 -5.09 -7.25 -20.58
N HIS A 200 -4.78 -5.98 -20.27
CA HIS A 200 -4.85 -5.50 -18.90
C HIS A 200 -6.27 -5.23 -18.39
N GLU A 201 -7.22 -4.97 -19.28
CA GLU A 201 -8.63 -4.78 -18.89
C GLU A 201 -9.35 -6.11 -18.71
N ASN A 202 -8.80 -7.19 -19.28
CA ASN A 202 -9.40 -8.52 -19.25
C ASN A 202 -8.72 -9.48 -18.27
N PHE A 203 -7.54 -9.12 -17.76
CA PHE A 203 -6.82 -9.94 -16.80
C PHE A 203 -6.99 -9.40 -15.39
N PRO A 204 -7.72 -10.11 -14.52
CA PRO A 204 -7.89 -9.72 -13.13
C PRO A 204 -6.66 -9.98 -12.27
N GLU A 205 -5.59 -10.51 -12.83
CA GLU A 205 -4.38 -10.95 -12.12
C GLU A 205 -3.12 -10.37 -12.76
N ILE A 206 -2.17 -9.95 -11.91
CA ILE A 206 -0.82 -9.57 -12.31
C ILE A 206 0.19 -10.11 -11.32
N SER A 207 1.35 -10.53 -11.82
CA SER A 207 2.48 -11.00 -11.02
C SER A 207 3.77 -10.37 -11.51
N GLY A 208 4.69 -10.10 -10.61
CA GLY A 208 5.98 -9.48 -10.93
C GLY A 208 6.76 -9.03 -9.70
N ARG A 209 7.87 -8.33 -9.94
CA ARG A 209 8.72 -7.78 -8.87
C ARG A 209 8.36 -6.35 -8.49
N ASP A 210 7.66 -5.63 -9.35
CA ASP A 210 7.40 -4.20 -9.22
C ASP A 210 5.91 -3.93 -9.45
N ILE A 211 5.09 -4.28 -8.45
CA ILE A 211 3.65 -4.13 -8.54
C ILE A 211 3.19 -3.01 -7.62
N VAL A 212 2.65 -1.97 -8.23
CA VAL A 212 1.85 -0.93 -7.58
C VAL A 212 0.52 -0.85 -8.32
N ALA A 213 -0.56 -1.14 -7.61
CA ALA A 213 -1.91 -1.16 -8.16
C ALA A 213 -2.75 0.01 -7.64
N TYR A 214 -3.77 0.40 -8.37
CA TYR A 214 -4.79 1.34 -7.89
C TYR A 214 -6.19 0.78 -8.14
N PHE A 215 -7.10 1.14 -7.25
CA PHE A 215 -8.52 0.76 -7.30
C PHE A 215 -9.36 2.01 -7.08
N ASN A 216 -10.20 2.34 -8.04
CA ASN A 216 -11.13 3.46 -7.99
C ASN A 216 -12.50 3.01 -7.49
N PHE A 217 -13.17 3.87 -6.74
CA PHE A 217 -14.49 3.64 -6.16
C PHE A 217 -15.45 4.75 -6.53
N ASP A 218 -16.74 4.45 -6.58
CA ASP A 218 -17.76 5.49 -6.68
C ASP A 218 -17.96 6.16 -5.31
N ASN A 219 -17.92 7.49 -5.30
CA ASN A 219 -18.07 8.32 -4.11
C ASN A 219 -19.42 9.05 -4.05
N ALA A 220 -20.33 8.77 -4.98
CA ALA A 220 -21.63 9.46 -5.07
C ALA A 220 -22.55 9.14 -3.89
N THR A 221 -22.58 7.88 -3.44
CA THR A 221 -23.50 7.40 -2.40
C THR A 221 -22.92 7.46 -0.99
N SER A 222 -21.62 7.26 -0.85
CA SER A 222 -20.92 7.31 0.44
C SER A 222 -19.49 7.76 0.24
N GLN A 223 -19.02 8.60 1.13
CA GLN A 223 -17.61 9.05 1.18
C GLN A 223 -16.72 8.07 1.95
N GLU A 224 -17.28 7.09 2.63
CA GLU A 224 -16.55 6.14 3.47
C GLU A 224 -16.22 4.87 2.68
N LEU A 225 -14.99 4.40 2.84
CA LEU A 225 -14.50 3.11 2.37
C LEU A 225 -13.87 2.37 3.55
N VAL A 226 -14.36 1.17 3.85
CA VAL A 226 -13.73 0.26 4.80
C VAL A 226 -12.93 -0.78 4.02
N VAL A 227 -11.67 -0.92 4.38
CA VAL A 227 -10.72 -1.89 3.82
C VAL A 227 -10.28 -2.80 4.95
N LYS A 228 -10.46 -4.10 4.79
CA LYS A 228 -9.97 -5.11 5.73
C LYS A 228 -8.88 -5.91 5.05
N VAL A 229 -7.69 -5.93 5.63
CA VAL A 229 -6.53 -6.66 5.11
C VAL A 229 -6.20 -7.80 6.06
N ALA A 230 -6.50 -8.99 5.65
CA ALA A 230 -6.15 -10.22 6.38
C ALA A 230 -4.84 -10.81 5.84
N LEU A 231 -4.02 -11.33 6.74
CA LEU A 231 -2.69 -11.86 6.43
C LEU A 231 -2.56 -13.34 6.84
N SER A 232 -1.76 -14.06 6.06
CA SER A 232 -1.37 -15.44 6.35
C SER A 232 0.06 -15.70 5.88
N GLY A 233 0.82 -16.46 6.65
CA GLY A 233 2.14 -16.98 6.22
C GLY A 233 2.04 -18.28 5.40
N VAL A 234 0.83 -18.78 5.13
CA VAL A 234 0.63 -20.14 4.56
C VAL A 234 0.00 -20.11 3.17
N SER A 235 -1.11 -19.36 3.00
CA SER A 235 -1.84 -19.31 1.74
C SER A 235 -2.84 -18.15 1.71
N THR A 236 -3.36 -17.82 0.54
CA THR A 236 -4.50 -16.89 0.36
C THR A 236 -5.76 -17.42 1.04
N ASP A 237 -6.02 -18.74 0.98
CA ASP A 237 -7.14 -19.37 1.69
C ASP A 237 -7.00 -19.21 3.21
N GLY A 238 -5.76 -19.25 3.72
CA GLY A 238 -5.47 -18.95 5.12
C GLY A 238 -5.72 -17.51 5.52
N ALA A 239 -5.60 -16.58 4.59
CA ALA A 239 -5.93 -15.16 4.81
C ALA A 239 -7.44 -14.89 4.72
N LEU A 240 -8.20 -15.72 4.01
CA LEU A 240 -9.67 -15.61 3.90
C LEU A 240 -10.44 -16.15 5.12
N LYS A 241 -9.81 -16.96 5.97
CA LYS A 241 -10.37 -17.53 7.20
C LYS A 241 -10.21 -16.60 8.40
#